data_b6dd4e858e4ff87e43a8740a026010df
#
_entry.id   b6dd4e858e4ff87e43a8740a026010df
#
_cell.length_a   1.000
_cell.length_b   1.000
_cell.length_c   1.000
_cell.angle_alpha   90.00
_cell.angle_beta   90.00
_cell.angle_gamma   90.00
#
_symmetry.space_group_name_H-M   'P 1'
#
loop_
_entity.id
_entity.type
_entity.pdbx_description
1 polymer ?
#
loop_
_entity_poly.entity_id
_entity_poly.type
_entity_poly.pdbx_seq_one_letter_code
_entity_poly.pdbx_strand_id
1 'polypeptide(L)'
;MSSQKVTTAIFPIAGMGTRFLPATKSIPKEILTLVDKPLIQYAVEEAREAGIEDFIFVTSRGKGALEDFFDVNQTLERALRAAGKTELLATLEATNIDSGHVTYVRQHEALGLGHAVWCARRLVGDEPFAVILPDDMVVADKPCLAQMIETHEEVGGSIIATMEVPAEKASSYGVLDIEERQGALIRPRGIVEKPKAGTAPSNMAVIGRYILGPRVMQHLDRRTVGAGGEIQLTDAIAHELATHPGSVHGFRFRGERFDCGSKAGFLQATVALALEREDLRGEFSTFLRAITEQHGLGAPSAAPLRSVAAAS
;
A
#
# COMPACT_ATOMS: atom_id res chain seq x y z
N MET A 1 -8.90 -16.07 -22.80
CA MET A 1 -7.65 -16.61 -22.23
C MET A 1 -7.85 -16.56 -20.74
N SER A 2 -7.64 -17.67 -20.00
CA SER A 2 -7.69 -17.63 -18.53
C SER A 2 -6.63 -16.65 -18.05
N SER A 3 -6.99 -15.62 -17.28
CA SER A 3 -6.00 -14.76 -16.64
C SER A 3 -5.17 -15.61 -15.67
N GLN A 4 -3.84 -15.43 -15.66
CA GLN A 4 -2.99 -16.11 -14.70
C GLN A 4 -3.32 -15.58 -13.30
N LYS A 5 -3.37 -16.48 -12.32
CA LYS A 5 -3.65 -16.12 -10.93
C LYS A 5 -2.52 -15.24 -10.36
N VAL A 6 -2.87 -14.19 -9.64
CA VAL A 6 -1.91 -13.33 -8.94
C VAL A 6 -1.67 -13.92 -7.55
N THR A 7 -0.54 -14.57 -7.35
CA THR A 7 -0.18 -15.25 -6.07
C THR A 7 1.01 -14.60 -5.37
N THR A 8 1.74 -13.71 -6.04
CA THR A 8 2.97 -13.10 -5.54
C THR A 8 2.78 -11.60 -5.33
N ALA A 9 3.21 -11.08 -4.18
CA ALA A 9 3.24 -9.64 -3.91
C ALA A 9 4.64 -9.14 -3.55
N ILE A 10 5.00 -7.97 -4.11
CA ILE A 10 6.22 -7.24 -3.80
C ILE A 10 5.88 -6.10 -2.84
N PHE A 11 6.64 -6.02 -1.74
CA PHE A 11 6.55 -4.95 -0.74
C PHE A 11 7.84 -4.10 -0.78
N PRO A 12 7.82 -2.93 -1.44
CA PRO A 12 8.96 -2.01 -1.45
C PRO A 12 9.12 -1.32 -0.10
N ILE A 13 10.02 -1.83 0.73
CA ILE A 13 10.27 -1.35 2.10
C ILE A 13 11.71 -0.81 2.30
N ALA A 14 12.44 -0.56 1.23
CA ALA A 14 13.83 -0.10 1.29
C ALA A 14 13.98 1.40 1.64
N GLY A 15 12.90 2.18 1.66
CA GLY A 15 12.91 3.61 1.88
C GLY A 15 13.46 4.03 3.25
N MET A 16 14.12 5.20 3.31
CA MET A 16 14.77 5.71 4.53
C MET A 16 13.84 6.28 5.60
N GLY A 17 12.56 6.56 5.26
CA GLY A 17 11.57 7.05 6.22
C GLY A 17 11.86 8.44 6.79
N THR A 18 12.55 9.33 6.08
CA THR A 18 13.05 10.61 6.58
C THR A 18 11.97 11.55 7.12
N ARG A 19 10.72 11.41 6.66
CA ARG A 19 9.58 12.23 7.14
C ARG A 19 9.24 11.98 8.61
N PHE A 20 9.64 10.83 9.16
CA PHE A 20 9.38 10.42 10.55
C PHE A 20 10.62 10.50 11.46
N LEU A 21 11.67 11.21 11.04
CA LEU A 21 12.76 11.51 11.94
C LEU A 21 12.26 12.35 13.14
N PRO A 22 12.78 12.08 14.36
CA PRO A 22 13.93 11.22 14.69
C PRO A 22 13.59 9.72 14.87
N ALA A 23 12.33 9.29 14.97
CA ALA A 23 11.94 7.90 15.24
C ALA A 23 12.58 6.91 14.25
N THR A 24 12.57 7.24 12.97
CA THR A 24 13.10 6.38 11.90
C THR A 24 14.63 6.38 11.77
N LYS A 25 15.33 7.01 12.71
CA LYS A 25 16.79 6.87 12.85
C LYS A 25 17.21 5.42 13.17
N SER A 26 16.39 4.73 13.95
CA SER A 26 16.68 3.38 14.46
C SER A 26 15.58 2.36 14.17
N ILE A 27 14.39 2.80 13.76
CA ILE A 27 13.25 1.94 13.49
C ILE A 27 12.79 2.15 12.05
N PRO A 28 12.59 1.10 11.22
CA PRO A 28 11.97 1.23 9.93
C PRO A 28 10.58 1.89 10.03
N LYS A 29 10.23 2.79 9.10
CA LYS A 29 8.91 3.45 9.12
C LYS A 29 7.75 2.45 9.05
N GLU A 30 7.99 1.32 8.42
CA GLU A 30 7.00 0.27 8.21
C GLU A 30 6.68 -0.52 9.50
N ILE A 31 7.55 -0.41 10.54
CA ILE A 31 7.31 -0.96 11.89
C ILE A 31 6.62 0.06 12.82
N LEU A 32 6.44 1.31 12.40
CA LEU A 32 5.62 2.24 13.17
C LEU A 32 4.19 1.72 13.24
N THR A 33 3.62 1.75 14.45
CA THR A 33 2.32 1.13 14.73
C THR A 33 1.17 2.12 14.60
N LEU A 34 0.07 1.65 13.99
CA LEU A 34 -1.25 2.26 14.12
C LEU A 34 -1.97 1.51 15.24
N VAL A 35 -2.15 2.19 16.37
CA VAL A 35 -2.56 1.61 17.66
C VAL A 35 -1.48 0.63 18.16
N ASP A 36 -1.60 -0.66 17.89
CA ASP A 36 -0.71 -1.73 18.35
C ASP A 36 -0.16 -2.61 17.20
N LYS A 37 -0.59 -2.38 15.96
CA LYS A 37 -0.23 -3.17 14.79
C LYS A 37 0.67 -2.35 13.84
N PRO A 38 1.85 -2.87 13.42
CA PRO A 38 2.74 -2.19 12.47
C PRO A 38 2.09 -2.01 11.09
N LEU A 39 2.48 -0.93 10.39
CA LEU A 39 2.01 -0.64 9.02
C LEU A 39 2.19 -1.83 8.06
N ILE A 40 3.34 -2.49 8.14
CA ILE A 40 3.65 -3.62 7.25
C ILE A 40 2.69 -4.80 7.47
N GLN A 41 2.21 -5.01 8.69
CA GLN A 41 1.28 -6.10 8.98
C GLN A 41 -0.07 -5.89 8.29
N TYR A 42 -0.61 -4.66 8.29
CA TYR A 42 -1.84 -4.35 7.54
C TYR A 42 -1.70 -4.68 6.06
N ALA A 43 -0.56 -4.34 5.45
CA ALA A 43 -0.31 -4.62 4.04
C ALA A 43 -0.18 -6.13 3.75
N VAL A 44 0.42 -6.90 4.67
CA VAL A 44 0.53 -8.37 4.55
C VAL A 44 -0.82 -9.04 4.76
N GLU A 45 -1.61 -8.61 5.75
CA GLU A 45 -2.97 -9.11 5.97
C GLU A 45 -3.86 -8.88 4.76
N GLU A 46 -3.86 -7.66 4.19
CA GLU A 46 -4.58 -7.35 2.96
C GLU A 46 -4.19 -8.29 1.83
N ALA A 47 -2.89 -8.56 1.66
CA ALA A 47 -2.40 -9.48 0.63
C ALA A 47 -2.86 -10.92 0.87
N ARG A 48 -2.76 -11.42 2.11
CA ARG A 48 -3.24 -12.77 2.48
C ARG A 48 -4.74 -12.93 2.20
N GLU A 49 -5.55 -11.98 2.63
CA GLU A 49 -6.99 -11.98 2.41
C GLU A 49 -7.36 -11.90 0.91
N ALA A 50 -6.49 -11.30 0.10
CA ALA A 50 -6.62 -11.25 -1.35
C ALA A 50 -6.14 -12.54 -2.07
N GLY A 51 -5.60 -13.52 -1.33
CA GLY A 51 -5.13 -14.80 -1.88
C GLY A 51 -3.68 -14.80 -2.35
N ILE A 52 -2.85 -13.85 -1.89
CA ILE A 52 -1.40 -13.88 -2.09
C ILE A 52 -0.78 -14.98 -1.23
N GLU A 53 0.09 -15.76 -1.84
CA GLU A 53 0.80 -16.89 -1.23
C GLU A 53 2.28 -16.55 -0.98
N ASP A 54 2.93 -15.81 -1.91
CA ASP A 54 4.35 -15.48 -1.86
C ASP A 54 4.60 -13.99 -1.61
N PHE A 55 5.40 -13.69 -0.59
CA PHE A 55 5.69 -12.34 -0.10
C PHE A 55 7.15 -11.97 -0.35
N ILE A 56 7.40 -10.98 -1.21
CA ILE A 56 8.73 -10.50 -1.56
C ILE A 56 8.97 -9.13 -0.94
N PHE A 57 9.77 -9.06 0.10
CA PHE A 57 10.14 -7.81 0.74
C PHE A 57 11.42 -7.24 0.12
N VAL A 58 11.30 -6.09 -0.56
CA VAL A 58 12.46 -5.38 -1.08
C VAL A 58 12.95 -4.42 -0.02
N THR A 59 13.99 -4.84 0.69
CA THR A 59 14.55 -4.20 1.90
C THR A 59 15.88 -3.49 1.61
N SER A 60 16.45 -2.85 2.62
CA SER A 60 17.77 -2.20 2.59
C SER A 60 18.54 -2.46 3.89
N ARG A 61 19.77 -1.97 3.97
CA ARG A 61 20.58 -2.09 5.19
C ARG A 61 19.88 -1.40 6.38
N GLY A 62 19.89 -2.06 7.54
CA GLY A 62 19.32 -1.54 8.80
C GLY A 62 17.83 -1.80 8.98
N LYS A 63 17.23 -2.67 8.16
CA LYS A 63 15.81 -3.04 8.21
C LYS A 63 15.56 -4.40 8.89
N GLY A 64 16.51 -4.95 9.68
CA GLY A 64 16.40 -6.26 10.34
C GLY A 64 15.13 -6.43 11.18
N ALA A 65 14.66 -5.38 11.85
CA ALA A 65 13.41 -5.43 12.60
C ALA A 65 12.16 -5.81 11.76
N LEU A 66 12.20 -5.63 10.44
CA LEU A 66 11.14 -6.08 9.53
C LEU A 66 11.24 -7.59 9.25
N GLU A 67 12.47 -8.09 9.16
CA GLU A 67 12.75 -9.52 9.00
C GLU A 67 12.34 -10.25 10.27
N ASP A 68 12.83 -9.79 11.43
CA ASP A 68 12.51 -10.35 12.75
C ASP A 68 11.01 -10.34 13.08
N PHE A 69 10.25 -9.38 12.55
CA PHE A 69 8.82 -9.23 12.83
C PHE A 69 7.97 -10.40 12.30
N PHE A 70 8.32 -10.96 11.15
CA PHE A 70 7.59 -12.08 10.54
C PHE A 70 8.19 -13.45 10.89
N ASP A 71 9.30 -13.46 11.61
CA ASP A 71 9.94 -14.69 12.08
C ASP A 71 9.32 -15.20 13.39
N VAL A 72 9.35 -16.52 13.57
CA VAL A 72 8.86 -17.18 14.77
C VAL A 72 9.68 -16.80 15.99
N ASN A 73 9.08 -16.14 16.97
CA ASN A 73 9.73 -15.84 18.24
C ASN A 73 9.51 -16.94 19.26
N GLN A 74 10.28 -18.04 19.14
CA GLN A 74 10.15 -19.23 20.00
C GLN A 74 10.24 -18.91 21.50
N THR A 75 11.04 -17.92 21.89
CA THR A 75 11.21 -17.57 23.32
C THR A 75 9.93 -16.95 23.87
N LEU A 76 9.34 -16.00 23.13
CA LEU A 76 8.10 -15.34 23.53
C LEU A 76 6.91 -16.32 23.49
N GLU A 77 6.82 -17.15 22.45
CA GLU A 77 5.77 -18.17 22.34
C GLU A 77 5.81 -19.16 23.52
N ARG A 78 7.00 -19.67 23.88
CA ARG A 78 7.16 -20.56 25.05
C ARG A 78 6.73 -19.88 26.36
N ALA A 79 7.09 -18.62 26.55
CA ALA A 79 6.70 -17.85 27.72
C ALA A 79 5.18 -17.65 27.80
N LEU A 80 4.52 -17.32 26.70
CA LEU A 80 3.06 -17.15 26.63
C LEU A 80 2.33 -18.49 26.90
N ARG A 81 2.80 -19.59 26.29
CA ARG A 81 2.24 -20.94 26.56
C ARG A 81 2.40 -21.35 28.03
N ALA A 82 3.57 -21.14 28.62
CA ALA A 82 3.80 -21.43 30.02
C ALA A 82 2.93 -20.60 30.98
N ALA A 83 2.60 -19.35 30.59
CA ALA A 83 1.74 -18.45 31.35
C ALA A 83 0.25 -18.66 31.06
N GLY A 84 -0.15 -19.58 30.20
CA GLY A 84 -1.54 -19.83 29.81
C GLY A 84 -2.21 -18.68 29.03
N LYS A 85 -1.43 -17.76 28.39
CA LYS A 85 -1.90 -16.59 27.66
C LYS A 85 -2.24 -16.95 26.21
N THR A 86 -3.30 -17.71 26.01
CA THR A 86 -3.68 -18.29 24.71
C THR A 86 -4.05 -17.23 23.66
N GLU A 87 -4.75 -16.16 24.03
CA GLU A 87 -5.15 -15.09 23.11
C GLU A 87 -3.93 -14.30 22.60
N LEU A 88 -3.01 -13.95 23.50
CA LEU A 88 -1.77 -13.27 23.11
C LEU A 88 -0.87 -14.17 22.23
N LEU A 89 -0.85 -15.48 22.52
CA LEU A 89 -0.13 -16.44 21.69
C LEU A 89 -0.73 -16.51 20.28
N ALA A 90 -2.06 -16.59 20.16
CA ALA A 90 -2.74 -16.59 18.86
C ALA A 90 -2.47 -15.28 18.07
N THR A 91 -2.48 -14.12 18.76
CA THR A 91 -2.13 -12.82 18.15
C THR A 91 -0.70 -12.83 17.62
N LEU A 92 0.25 -13.40 18.38
CA LEU A 92 1.64 -13.51 17.96
C LEU A 92 1.79 -14.47 16.77
N GLU A 93 1.22 -15.67 16.85
CA GLU A 93 1.31 -16.69 15.80
C GLU A 93 0.68 -16.22 14.47
N ALA A 94 -0.34 -15.36 14.50
CA ALA A 94 -0.98 -14.79 13.32
C ALA A 94 -0.05 -13.86 12.50
N THR A 95 1.02 -13.34 13.11
CA THR A 95 2.01 -12.53 12.38
C THR A 95 3.00 -13.35 11.56
N ASN A 96 3.19 -14.63 11.91
CA ASN A 96 4.17 -15.49 11.25
C ASN A 96 3.80 -15.74 9.79
N ILE A 97 4.80 -15.79 8.92
CA ILE A 97 4.67 -16.24 7.53
C ILE A 97 5.32 -17.61 7.42
N ASP A 98 4.62 -18.55 6.79
CA ASP A 98 5.12 -19.91 6.65
C ASP A 98 6.44 -19.97 5.87
N SER A 99 7.31 -20.90 6.29
CA SER A 99 8.61 -21.09 5.64
C SER A 99 8.47 -21.40 4.16
N GLY A 100 9.23 -20.70 3.35
CA GLY A 100 9.21 -20.82 1.90
C GLY A 100 8.34 -19.78 1.20
N HIS A 101 7.41 -19.12 1.90
CA HIS A 101 6.53 -18.08 1.34
C HIS A 101 7.04 -16.65 1.54
N VAL A 102 8.16 -16.46 2.22
CA VAL A 102 8.78 -15.14 2.40
C VAL A 102 10.17 -15.07 1.79
N THR A 103 10.43 -14.01 1.05
CA THR A 103 11.74 -13.73 0.46
C THR A 103 12.15 -12.28 0.70
N TYR A 104 13.38 -12.07 1.15
CA TYR A 104 13.97 -10.75 1.34
C TYR A 104 15.02 -10.47 0.26
N VAL A 105 14.80 -9.37 -0.49
CA VAL A 105 15.73 -8.90 -1.54
C VAL A 105 16.25 -7.53 -1.17
N ARG A 106 17.54 -7.27 -1.38
CA ARG A 106 18.13 -5.96 -1.06
C ARG A 106 18.14 -5.02 -2.25
N GLN A 107 17.56 -3.85 -2.07
CA GLN A 107 17.85 -2.68 -2.86
C GLN A 107 19.12 -2.01 -2.29
N HIS A 108 20.25 -2.12 -2.99
CA HIS A 108 21.53 -1.62 -2.51
C HIS A 108 21.64 -0.08 -2.57
N GLU A 109 20.98 0.52 -3.55
CA GLU A 109 20.99 1.96 -3.81
C GLU A 109 19.55 2.49 -3.88
N ALA A 110 19.29 3.65 -3.29
CA ALA A 110 17.96 4.27 -3.26
C ALA A 110 17.65 4.94 -4.62
N LEU A 111 17.42 4.14 -5.66
CA LEU A 111 17.18 4.58 -7.04
C LEU A 111 15.69 4.69 -7.41
N GLY A 112 14.79 4.74 -6.44
CA GLY A 112 13.36 4.92 -6.65
C GLY A 112 12.51 3.64 -6.58
N LEU A 113 11.19 3.81 -6.70
CA LEU A 113 10.20 2.74 -6.56
C LEU A 113 10.32 1.70 -7.68
N GLY A 114 10.48 2.13 -8.94
CA GLY A 114 10.65 1.21 -10.06
C GLY A 114 11.88 0.33 -9.90
N HIS A 115 13.00 0.89 -9.37
CA HIS A 115 14.18 0.10 -9.08
C HIS A 115 13.95 -0.91 -7.95
N ALA A 116 13.18 -0.55 -6.90
CA ALA A 116 12.83 -1.49 -5.85
C ALA A 116 12.04 -2.68 -6.43
N VAL A 117 11.01 -2.43 -7.22
CA VAL A 117 10.24 -3.48 -7.90
C VAL A 117 11.14 -4.32 -8.81
N TRP A 118 12.02 -3.69 -9.59
CA TRP A 118 12.98 -4.39 -10.47
C TRP A 118 13.93 -5.32 -9.71
N CYS A 119 14.30 -5.01 -8.46
CA CYS A 119 15.14 -5.89 -7.66
C CYS A 119 14.51 -7.29 -7.46
N ALA A 120 13.19 -7.40 -7.49
CA ALA A 120 12.46 -8.67 -7.33
C ALA A 120 12.25 -9.44 -8.66
N ARG A 121 12.69 -8.93 -9.82
CA ARG A 121 12.37 -9.47 -11.16
C ARG A 121 12.64 -10.96 -11.37
N ARG A 122 13.65 -11.52 -10.69
CA ARG A 122 14.00 -12.94 -10.81
C ARG A 122 13.08 -13.88 -10.02
N LEU A 123 12.29 -13.30 -9.11
CA LEU A 123 11.41 -14.06 -8.24
C LEU A 123 9.98 -14.11 -8.79
N VAL A 124 9.54 -13.08 -9.49
CA VAL A 124 8.19 -13.05 -10.10
C VAL A 124 8.12 -13.72 -11.48
N GLY A 125 9.26 -13.89 -12.17
CA GLY A 125 9.28 -14.52 -13.49
C GLY A 125 8.41 -13.80 -14.53
N ASP A 126 7.67 -14.59 -15.32
CA ASP A 126 6.77 -14.13 -16.37
C ASP A 126 5.29 -14.14 -15.92
N GLU A 127 5.03 -14.10 -14.64
CA GLU A 127 3.69 -14.11 -14.06
C GLU A 127 3.24 -12.70 -13.65
N PRO A 128 1.91 -12.44 -13.57
CA PRO A 128 1.40 -11.22 -12.98
C PRO A 128 1.69 -11.21 -11.47
N PHE A 129 2.01 -10.04 -10.95
CA PHE A 129 2.34 -9.85 -9.54
C PHE A 129 1.72 -8.59 -8.98
N ALA A 130 1.48 -8.58 -7.67
CA ALA A 130 1.04 -7.39 -6.97
C ALA A 130 2.23 -6.55 -6.48
N VAL A 131 2.04 -5.24 -6.35
CA VAL A 131 2.94 -4.33 -5.61
C VAL A 131 2.10 -3.59 -4.59
N ILE A 132 2.53 -3.63 -3.33
CA ILE A 132 1.84 -3.01 -2.20
C ILE A 132 2.80 -2.07 -1.47
N LEU A 133 2.46 -0.78 -1.43
CA LEU A 133 3.19 0.20 -0.61
C LEU A 133 2.57 0.22 0.80
N PRO A 134 3.31 -0.20 1.85
CA PRO A 134 2.72 -0.34 3.19
C PRO A 134 2.28 0.97 3.83
N ASP A 135 2.89 2.09 3.44
CA ASP A 135 2.52 3.42 3.94
C ASP A 135 1.29 4.02 3.25
N ASP A 136 0.75 3.34 2.26
CA ASP A 136 -0.49 3.71 1.57
C ASP A 136 -1.62 2.78 2.03
N MET A 137 -2.13 3.02 3.23
CA MET A 137 -3.08 2.14 3.89
C MET A 137 -4.50 2.32 3.33
N VAL A 138 -5.18 1.22 3.08
CA VAL A 138 -6.60 1.23 2.67
C VAL A 138 -7.43 0.41 3.66
N VAL A 139 -8.50 1.02 4.16
CA VAL A 139 -9.53 0.37 4.99
C VAL A 139 -10.77 0.16 4.13
N ALA A 140 -11.25 -1.08 4.04
CA ALA A 140 -12.41 -1.43 3.23
C ALA A 140 -13.02 -2.75 3.73
N ASP A 141 -14.31 -2.96 3.51
CA ASP A 141 -15.00 -4.23 3.83
C ASP A 141 -14.42 -5.42 3.05
N LYS A 142 -14.06 -5.16 1.78
CA LYS A 142 -13.32 -6.08 0.93
C LYS A 142 -11.96 -5.49 0.64
N PRO A 143 -10.84 -6.19 0.90
CA PRO A 143 -9.50 -5.69 0.66
C PRO A 143 -9.33 -5.06 -0.72
N CYS A 144 -8.62 -3.93 -0.81
CA CYS A 144 -8.41 -3.23 -2.07
C CYS A 144 -7.75 -4.16 -3.10
N LEU A 145 -6.74 -4.92 -2.70
CA LEU A 145 -6.08 -5.87 -3.60
C LEU A 145 -7.03 -6.97 -4.07
N ALA A 146 -7.93 -7.48 -3.22
CA ALA A 146 -8.93 -8.48 -3.63
C ALA A 146 -9.89 -7.94 -4.69
N GLN A 147 -10.34 -6.67 -4.54
CA GLN A 147 -11.15 -6.00 -5.56
C GLN A 147 -10.39 -5.88 -6.89
N MET A 148 -9.10 -5.60 -6.83
CA MET A 148 -8.25 -5.46 -8.03
C MET A 148 -7.99 -6.81 -8.70
N ILE A 149 -7.81 -7.89 -7.94
CA ILE A 149 -7.61 -9.25 -8.48
C ILE A 149 -8.86 -9.69 -9.25
N GLU A 150 -10.05 -9.49 -8.71
CA GLU A 150 -11.30 -9.78 -9.43
C GLU A 150 -11.39 -8.98 -10.74
N THR A 151 -11.05 -7.69 -10.69
CA THR A 151 -11.02 -6.86 -11.90
C THR A 151 -9.98 -7.37 -12.91
N HIS A 152 -8.79 -7.80 -12.44
CA HIS A 152 -7.77 -8.40 -13.29
C HIS A 152 -8.24 -9.70 -13.95
N GLU A 153 -8.96 -10.54 -13.22
CA GLU A 153 -9.54 -11.78 -13.74
C GLU A 153 -10.60 -11.51 -14.83
N GLU A 154 -11.37 -10.42 -14.69
CA GLU A 154 -12.41 -10.04 -15.66
C GLU A 154 -11.83 -9.41 -16.93
N VAL A 155 -10.90 -8.44 -16.81
CA VAL A 155 -10.46 -7.63 -17.95
C VAL A 155 -9.04 -7.95 -18.43
N GLY A 156 -8.24 -8.65 -17.63
CA GLY A 156 -6.82 -8.92 -17.90
C GLY A 156 -5.95 -7.65 -17.78
N GLY A 157 -4.67 -7.80 -18.19
CA GLY A 157 -3.72 -6.68 -18.18
C GLY A 157 -3.27 -6.25 -16.79
N SER A 158 -2.63 -5.10 -16.70
CA SER A 158 -2.22 -4.49 -15.42
C SER A 158 -3.37 -3.66 -14.83
N ILE A 159 -3.56 -3.74 -13.52
CA ILE A 159 -4.56 -2.95 -12.79
C ILE A 159 -3.86 -2.02 -11.79
N ILE A 160 -4.21 -0.75 -11.80
CA ILE A 160 -3.63 0.27 -10.91
C ILE A 160 -4.75 0.84 -10.04
N ALA A 161 -4.61 0.77 -8.73
CA ALA A 161 -5.58 1.40 -7.83
C ALA A 161 -5.53 2.93 -7.95
N THR A 162 -6.70 3.54 -8.01
CA THR A 162 -6.85 4.97 -8.21
C THR A 162 -7.90 5.58 -7.30
N MET A 163 -7.72 6.85 -6.97
CA MET A 163 -8.68 7.65 -6.23
C MET A 163 -8.77 9.08 -6.77
N GLU A 164 -9.91 9.72 -6.59
CA GLU A 164 -10.02 11.15 -6.86
C GLU A 164 -9.36 11.96 -5.75
N VAL A 165 -8.52 12.91 -6.13
CA VAL A 165 -7.87 13.85 -5.20
C VAL A 165 -8.25 15.28 -5.52
N PRO A 166 -8.21 16.23 -4.56
CA PRO A 166 -8.31 17.65 -4.86
C PRO A 166 -7.22 18.07 -5.86
N ALA A 167 -7.58 18.95 -6.81
CA ALA A 167 -6.70 19.34 -7.92
C ALA A 167 -5.33 19.88 -7.43
N GLU A 168 -5.31 20.58 -6.30
CA GLU A 168 -4.11 21.10 -5.66
C GLU A 168 -3.17 20.03 -5.13
N LYS A 169 -3.66 18.81 -4.89
CA LYS A 169 -2.87 17.65 -4.43
C LYS A 169 -2.38 16.77 -5.57
N ALA A 170 -2.89 16.94 -6.79
CA ALA A 170 -2.57 16.08 -7.93
C ALA A 170 -1.05 16.05 -8.23
N SER A 171 -0.33 17.15 -8.00
CA SER A 171 1.12 17.25 -8.20
C SER A 171 1.96 16.36 -7.24
N SER A 172 1.33 15.72 -6.27
CA SER A 172 2.02 14.80 -5.33
C SER A 172 1.97 13.34 -5.75
N TYR A 173 1.22 13.01 -6.80
CA TYR A 173 0.91 11.65 -7.23
C TYR A 173 1.24 11.41 -8.70
N GLY A 174 1.33 10.15 -9.09
CA GLY A 174 1.11 9.76 -10.48
C GLY A 174 -0.37 10.00 -10.84
N VAL A 175 -0.66 10.62 -11.97
CA VAL A 175 -2.01 10.99 -12.37
C VAL A 175 -2.34 10.39 -13.73
N LEU A 176 -3.52 9.75 -13.85
CA LEU A 176 -3.97 9.16 -15.11
C LEU A 176 -4.45 10.24 -16.09
N ASP A 177 -4.04 10.12 -17.34
CA ASP A 177 -4.71 10.77 -18.48
C ASP A 177 -5.82 9.84 -18.96
N ILE A 178 -7.06 10.23 -18.68
CA ILE A 178 -8.24 9.36 -18.85
C ILE A 178 -8.71 9.42 -20.30
N GLU A 179 -8.84 8.27 -20.97
CA GLU A 179 -9.49 8.12 -22.25
C GLU A 179 -10.99 7.82 -22.09
N GLU A 180 -11.30 6.83 -21.22
CA GLU A 180 -12.67 6.37 -20.99
C GLU A 180 -12.85 5.95 -19.53
N ARG A 181 -14.07 6.05 -19.03
CA ARG A 181 -14.45 5.61 -17.68
C ARG A 181 -15.74 4.80 -17.73
N GLN A 182 -15.69 3.59 -17.21
CA GLN A 182 -16.82 2.66 -17.09
C GLN A 182 -17.00 2.24 -15.63
N GLY A 183 -17.82 2.97 -14.88
CA GLY A 183 -18.00 2.70 -13.45
C GLY A 183 -16.71 2.88 -12.65
N ALA A 184 -16.22 1.78 -12.08
CA ALA A 184 -14.97 1.74 -11.33
C ALA A 184 -13.73 1.57 -12.23
N LEU A 185 -13.90 1.04 -13.43
CA LEU A 185 -12.83 0.80 -14.39
C LEU A 185 -12.52 2.06 -15.19
N ILE A 186 -11.25 2.37 -15.35
CA ILE A 186 -10.73 3.52 -16.08
C ILE A 186 -9.76 3.02 -17.15
N ARG A 187 -9.98 3.42 -18.38
CA ARG A 187 -9.04 3.22 -19.48
C ARG A 187 -8.19 4.47 -19.63
N PRO A 188 -6.92 4.44 -19.25
CA PRO A 188 -6.03 5.57 -19.44
C PRO A 188 -5.39 5.53 -20.84
N ARG A 189 -5.13 6.70 -21.42
CA ARG A 189 -4.24 6.84 -22.57
C ARG A 189 -2.80 7.10 -22.14
N GLY A 190 -2.60 7.52 -20.88
CA GLY A 190 -1.29 7.81 -20.31
C GLY A 190 -1.32 7.99 -18.82
N ILE A 191 -0.14 8.15 -18.23
CA ILE A 191 0.08 8.44 -16.82
C ILE A 191 1.25 9.41 -16.68
N VAL A 192 1.15 10.38 -15.80
CA VAL A 192 2.18 11.41 -15.57
C VAL A 192 2.58 11.37 -14.09
N GLU A 193 3.86 11.16 -13.82
CA GLU A 193 4.42 11.20 -12.47
C GLU A 193 4.56 12.65 -11.99
N LYS A 194 3.93 12.99 -10.88
CA LYS A 194 4.04 14.29 -10.19
C LYS A 194 3.98 15.48 -11.18
N PRO A 195 2.86 15.66 -11.89
CA PRO A 195 2.72 16.75 -12.85
C PRO A 195 2.96 18.10 -12.16
N LYS A 196 3.45 19.08 -12.89
CA LYS A 196 3.58 20.44 -12.36
C LYS A 196 2.20 20.94 -11.90
N ALA A 197 2.18 21.80 -10.88
CA ALA A 197 0.93 22.35 -10.38
C ALA A 197 0.12 22.98 -11.52
N GLY A 198 -1.17 22.61 -11.61
CA GLY A 198 -2.09 23.08 -12.65
C GLY A 198 -1.94 22.41 -14.03
N THR A 199 -1.03 21.42 -14.19
CA THR A 199 -0.85 20.70 -15.47
C THR A 199 -1.27 19.22 -15.40
N ALA A 200 -1.85 18.78 -14.29
CA ALA A 200 -2.35 17.42 -14.16
C ALA A 200 -3.42 17.12 -15.22
N PRO A 201 -3.34 15.99 -15.96
CA PRO A 201 -4.29 15.66 -17.01
C PRO A 201 -5.68 15.33 -16.46
N SER A 202 -5.77 14.97 -15.18
CA SER A 202 -7.02 14.72 -14.44
C SER A 202 -6.80 14.90 -12.93
N ASN A 203 -7.81 14.60 -12.13
CA ASN A 203 -7.71 14.48 -10.68
C ASN A 203 -7.66 13.01 -10.19
N MET A 204 -7.50 12.05 -11.10
CA MET A 204 -7.44 10.63 -10.77
C MET A 204 -6.00 10.22 -10.45
N ALA A 205 -5.70 10.18 -9.16
CA ALA A 205 -4.40 9.84 -8.62
C ALA A 205 -4.20 8.34 -8.50
N VAL A 206 -3.01 7.87 -8.79
CA VAL A 206 -2.56 6.50 -8.55
C VAL A 206 -2.13 6.37 -7.10
N ILE A 207 -2.53 5.28 -6.45
CA ILE A 207 -2.13 4.95 -5.10
C ILE A 207 -1.26 3.69 -5.05
N GLY A 208 -0.75 3.35 -3.88
CA GLY A 208 0.24 2.30 -3.66
C GLY A 208 -0.25 0.86 -3.78
N ARG A 209 -1.16 0.56 -4.71
CA ARG A 209 -1.64 -0.81 -5.02
C ARG A 209 -1.63 -1.02 -6.53
N TYR A 210 -0.93 -2.08 -6.95
CA TYR A 210 -0.78 -2.41 -8.36
C TYR A 210 -0.88 -3.92 -8.56
N ILE A 211 -1.46 -4.34 -9.66
CA ILE A 211 -1.28 -5.66 -10.27
C ILE A 211 -0.60 -5.40 -11.61
N LEU A 212 0.58 -5.95 -11.81
CA LEU A 212 1.43 -5.66 -12.96
C LEU A 212 1.77 -6.94 -13.70
N GLY A 213 1.75 -6.85 -15.02
CA GLY A 213 2.20 -7.94 -15.88
C GLY A 213 3.71 -7.91 -16.12
N PRO A 214 4.27 -9.02 -16.68
CA PRO A 214 5.71 -9.18 -16.91
C PRO A 214 6.32 -8.13 -17.85
N ARG A 215 5.53 -7.55 -18.76
CA ARG A 215 6.01 -6.48 -19.65
C ARG A 215 6.43 -5.22 -18.91
N VAL A 216 5.75 -4.86 -17.81
CA VAL A 216 6.18 -3.73 -16.98
C VAL A 216 7.56 -4.00 -16.39
N MET A 217 7.84 -5.25 -15.98
CA MET A 217 9.17 -5.64 -15.49
C MET A 217 10.23 -5.53 -16.60
N GLN A 218 9.92 -5.92 -17.84
CA GLN A 218 10.80 -5.75 -19.00
C GLN A 218 11.10 -4.26 -19.28
N HIS A 219 10.12 -3.37 -19.07
CA HIS A 219 10.37 -1.92 -19.18
C HIS A 219 11.29 -1.41 -18.08
N LEU A 220 11.15 -1.92 -16.85
CA LEU A 220 12.04 -1.61 -15.72
C LEU A 220 13.48 -2.08 -15.95
N ASP A 221 13.70 -3.15 -16.74
CA ASP A 221 15.05 -3.62 -17.10
C ASP A 221 15.88 -2.56 -17.84
N ARG A 222 15.24 -1.61 -18.51
CA ARG A 222 15.94 -0.49 -19.18
C ARG A 222 16.57 0.48 -18.20
N ARG A 223 16.10 0.48 -16.94
CA ARG A 223 16.55 1.36 -15.83
C ARG A 223 16.63 2.82 -16.24
N THR A 224 15.64 3.28 -17.01
CA THR A 224 15.54 4.66 -17.44
C THR A 224 15.30 5.55 -16.23
N VAL A 225 16.15 6.56 -16.07
CA VAL A 225 16.04 7.54 -14.98
C VAL A 225 15.02 8.59 -15.38
N GLY A 226 14.01 8.79 -14.54
CA GLY A 226 12.91 9.73 -14.74
C GLY A 226 12.94 10.92 -13.76
N ALA A 227 11.77 11.36 -13.38
CA ALA A 227 11.59 12.48 -12.46
C ALA A 227 12.35 12.28 -11.14
N GLY A 228 12.98 13.34 -10.64
CA GLY A 228 13.75 13.30 -9.39
C GLY A 228 15.07 12.54 -9.44
N GLY A 229 15.52 12.07 -10.61
CA GLY A 229 16.74 11.26 -10.74
C GLY A 229 16.52 9.79 -10.33
N GLU A 230 15.26 9.33 -10.25
CA GLU A 230 14.87 7.99 -9.83
C GLU A 230 14.35 7.16 -11.01
N ILE A 231 14.42 5.85 -10.89
CA ILE A 231 13.72 4.91 -11.78
C ILE A 231 12.29 4.78 -11.29
N GLN A 232 11.37 5.44 -11.99
CA GLN A 232 9.98 5.52 -11.59
C GLN A 232 9.18 4.30 -12.11
N LEU A 233 8.35 3.73 -11.24
CA LEU A 233 7.41 2.68 -11.65
C LEU A 233 6.38 3.23 -12.64
N THR A 234 5.96 4.46 -12.43
CA THR A 234 5.01 5.19 -13.29
C THR A 234 5.51 5.34 -14.73
N ASP A 235 6.84 5.57 -14.91
CA ASP A 235 7.43 5.68 -16.26
C ASP A 235 7.41 4.34 -17.01
N ALA A 236 7.64 3.22 -16.30
CA ALA A 236 7.53 1.89 -16.90
C ALA A 236 6.09 1.55 -17.31
N ILE A 237 5.11 1.94 -16.49
CA ILE A 237 3.69 1.80 -16.79
C ILE A 237 3.28 2.71 -17.96
N ALA A 238 3.77 3.95 -18.02
CA ALA A 238 3.54 4.85 -19.13
C ALA A 238 4.06 4.27 -20.45
N HIS A 239 5.23 3.63 -20.40
CA HIS A 239 5.80 2.98 -21.57
C HIS A 239 5.01 1.75 -22.00
N GLU A 240 4.50 0.95 -21.07
CA GLU A 240 3.60 -0.17 -21.39
C GLU A 240 2.33 0.34 -22.07
N LEU A 241 1.70 1.39 -21.55
CA LEU A 241 0.52 2.03 -22.17
C LEU A 241 0.78 2.51 -23.59
N ALA A 242 1.94 3.13 -23.83
CA ALA A 242 2.30 3.67 -25.13
C ALA A 242 2.58 2.57 -26.17
N THR A 243 3.14 1.44 -25.74
CA THR A 243 3.51 0.33 -26.64
C THR A 243 2.39 -0.68 -26.81
N HIS A 244 1.51 -0.83 -25.82
CA HIS A 244 0.39 -1.77 -25.82
C HIS A 244 -0.88 -1.06 -25.29
N PRO A 245 -1.54 -0.23 -26.10
CA PRO A 245 -2.78 0.45 -25.67
C PRO A 245 -3.83 -0.54 -25.19
N GLY A 246 -4.43 -0.24 -24.03
CA GLY A 246 -5.44 -1.10 -23.41
C GLY A 246 -4.86 -2.24 -22.55
N SER A 247 -3.55 -2.32 -22.35
CA SER A 247 -2.93 -3.32 -21.47
C SER A 247 -2.91 -2.93 -19.99
N VAL A 248 -3.24 -1.68 -19.66
CA VAL A 248 -3.27 -1.15 -18.29
C VAL A 248 -4.60 -0.46 -18.03
N HIS A 249 -5.18 -0.74 -16.88
CA HIS A 249 -6.44 -0.15 -16.43
C HIS A 249 -6.26 0.53 -15.07
N GLY A 250 -6.85 1.71 -14.89
CA GLY A 250 -7.08 2.28 -13.58
C GLY A 250 -8.32 1.65 -12.94
N PHE A 251 -8.28 1.43 -11.64
CA PHE A 251 -9.41 0.89 -10.88
C PHE A 251 -9.71 1.78 -9.68
N ARG A 252 -10.92 2.33 -9.61
CA ARG A 252 -11.40 3.08 -8.48
C ARG A 252 -11.94 2.12 -7.42
N PHE A 253 -11.11 1.77 -6.45
CA PHE A 253 -11.49 0.88 -5.36
C PHE A 253 -12.55 1.48 -4.44
N ARG A 254 -13.23 0.62 -3.69
CA ARG A 254 -14.12 1.01 -2.59
C ARG A 254 -13.35 0.88 -1.29
N GLY A 255 -13.40 1.92 -0.47
CA GLY A 255 -12.69 1.99 0.81
C GLY A 255 -12.18 3.39 1.10
N GLU A 256 -11.56 3.57 2.25
CA GLU A 256 -10.92 4.80 2.68
C GLU A 256 -9.41 4.63 2.70
N ARG A 257 -8.71 5.59 2.10
CA ARG A 257 -7.24 5.58 2.01
C ARG A 257 -6.62 6.57 2.97
N PHE A 258 -5.59 6.13 3.69
CA PHE A 258 -4.77 6.94 4.56
C PHE A 258 -3.31 6.96 4.08
N ASP A 259 -2.76 8.17 3.83
CA ASP A 259 -1.34 8.36 3.51
C ASP A 259 -0.49 8.31 4.79
N CYS A 260 -0.17 7.11 5.25
CA CYS A 260 0.69 6.90 6.42
C CYS A 260 2.17 7.24 6.14
N GLY A 261 2.53 7.62 4.91
CA GLY A 261 3.81 8.23 4.59
C GLY A 261 3.93 9.69 5.03
N SER A 262 2.84 10.33 5.44
CA SER A 262 2.79 11.67 6.04
C SER A 262 2.40 11.61 7.51
N LYS A 263 2.89 12.57 8.33
CA LYS A 263 2.53 12.63 9.77
C LYS A 263 1.04 12.82 9.98
N ALA A 264 0.39 13.66 9.17
CA ALA A 264 -1.04 13.93 9.27
C ALA A 264 -1.87 12.69 8.92
N GLY A 265 -1.57 12.02 7.80
CA GLY A 265 -2.27 10.79 7.40
C GLY A 265 -2.05 9.64 8.37
N PHE A 266 -0.84 9.53 8.96
CA PHE A 266 -0.55 8.55 10.00
C PHE A 266 -1.44 8.76 11.25
N LEU A 267 -1.58 10.01 11.70
CA LEU A 267 -2.47 10.34 12.80
C LEU A 267 -3.94 10.10 12.47
N GLN A 268 -4.38 10.45 11.26
CA GLN A 268 -5.75 10.18 10.78
C GLN A 268 -6.05 8.69 10.80
N ALA A 269 -5.15 7.86 10.26
CA ALA A 269 -5.28 6.40 10.29
C ALA A 269 -5.34 5.87 11.72
N THR A 270 -4.46 6.35 12.61
CA THR A 270 -4.45 5.93 14.03
C THR A 270 -5.79 6.23 14.71
N VAL A 271 -6.34 7.44 14.51
CA VAL A 271 -7.63 7.82 15.08
C VAL A 271 -8.77 6.99 14.50
N ALA A 272 -8.81 6.83 13.18
CA ALA A 272 -9.86 6.05 12.52
C ALA A 272 -9.88 4.60 13.02
N LEU A 273 -8.72 3.93 13.03
CA LEU A 273 -8.60 2.55 13.52
C LEU A 273 -8.91 2.40 15.01
N ALA A 274 -8.49 3.36 15.86
CA ALA A 274 -8.83 3.32 17.27
C ALA A 274 -10.35 3.42 17.52
N LEU A 275 -11.08 4.15 16.66
CA LEU A 275 -12.53 4.26 16.73
C LEU A 275 -13.27 3.01 16.22
N GLU A 276 -12.66 2.21 15.36
CA GLU A 276 -13.23 0.93 14.91
C GLU A 276 -13.06 -0.19 15.95
N ARG A 277 -12.11 -0.06 16.88
CA ARG A 277 -11.83 -1.07 17.90
C ARG A 277 -12.82 -0.98 19.07
N GLU A 278 -13.49 -2.09 19.36
CA GLU A 278 -14.48 -2.17 20.47
C GLU A 278 -13.88 -1.88 21.85
N ASP A 279 -12.66 -2.39 22.09
CA ASP A 279 -11.93 -2.22 23.36
C ASP A 279 -11.47 -0.78 23.62
N LEU A 280 -11.34 0.06 22.59
CA LEU A 280 -10.83 1.44 22.68
C LEU A 280 -11.92 2.48 22.43
N ARG A 281 -12.91 2.19 21.61
CA ARG A 281 -13.92 3.15 21.11
C ARG A 281 -14.56 3.99 22.21
N GLY A 282 -14.96 3.37 23.32
CA GLY A 282 -15.71 4.05 24.39
C GLY A 282 -14.89 5.15 25.06
N GLU A 283 -13.74 4.80 25.60
CA GLU A 283 -12.84 5.72 26.29
C GLU A 283 -12.27 6.77 25.33
N PHE A 284 -11.80 6.32 24.16
CA PHE A 284 -11.16 7.18 23.17
C PHE A 284 -12.14 8.20 22.57
N SER A 285 -13.41 7.83 22.30
CA SER A 285 -14.42 8.77 21.83
C SER A 285 -14.71 9.87 22.87
N THR A 286 -14.73 9.52 24.15
CA THR A 286 -14.93 10.48 25.23
C THR A 286 -13.78 11.48 25.30
N PHE A 287 -12.54 10.98 25.21
CA PHE A 287 -11.34 11.82 25.15
C PHE A 287 -11.35 12.75 23.92
N LEU A 288 -11.67 12.23 22.73
CA LEU A 288 -11.71 13.03 21.50
C LEU A 288 -12.73 14.18 21.60
N ARG A 289 -13.90 13.94 22.16
CA ARG A 289 -14.89 15.03 22.38
C ARG A 289 -14.34 16.11 23.30
N ALA A 290 -13.77 15.71 24.42
CA ALA A 290 -13.21 16.65 25.39
C ALA A 290 -12.08 17.49 24.78
N ILE A 291 -11.16 16.89 24.07
CA ILE A 291 -10.03 17.62 23.47
C ILE A 291 -10.48 18.53 22.32
N THR A 292 -11.47 18.13 21.51
CA THR A 292 -12.02 18.98 20.45
C THR A 292 -12.73 20.21 21.04
N GLU A 293 -13.48 20.06 22.12
CA GLU A 293 -14.09 21.17 22.86
C GLU A 293 -13.02 22.10 23.44
N GLN A 294 -12.02 21.53 24.13
CA GLN A 294 -10.93 22.29 24.75
C GLN A 294 -10.17 23.16 23.73
N HIS A 295 -9.98 22.66 22.50
CA HIS A 295 -9.26 23.37 21.43
C HIS A 295 -10.17 24.17 20.49
N GLY A 296 -11.47 24.26 20.78
CA GLY A 296 -12.43 25.01 19.97
C GLY A 296 -12.61 24.48 18.55
N LEU A 297 -12.37 23.17 18.34
CA LEU A 297 -12.47 22.50 17.03
C LEU A 297 -13.91 22.02 16.73
N GLY A 298 -14.88 22.44 17.51
CA GLY A 298 -16.25 21.91 17.56
C GLY A 298 -17.27 22.60 16.65
N ALA A 299 -16.95 22.94 15.39
CA ALA A 299 -17.99 23.20 14.40
C ALA A 299 -17.57 22.52 13.07
N PRO A 300 -18.41 21.66 12.47
CA PRO A 300 -18.04 21.00 11.23
C PRO A 300 -17.98 22.02 10.11
N SER A 301 -16.80 22.20 9.55
CA SER A 301 -16.68 22.59 8.13
C SER A 301 -17.36 21.48 7.34
N ALA A 302 -18.37 21.85 6.54
CA ALA A 302 -19.27 20.92 5.86
C ALA A 302 -18.57 20.11 4.75
N ALA A 303 -17.83 19.09 5.14
CA ALA A 303 -17.51 17.94 4.29
C ALA A 303 -17.52 16.70 5.18
N PRO A 304 -18.51 15.81 5.05
CA PRO A 304 -18.55 14.62 5.88
C PRO A 304 -17.36 13.73 5.53
N LEU A 305 -16.59 13.33 6.55
CA LEU A 305 -15.84 12.08 6.51
C LEU A 305 -16.89 11.00 6.19
N ARG A 306 -16.78 10.37 5.03
CA ARG A 306 -17.72 9.32 4.64
C ARG A 306 -17.53 8.17 5.61
N SER A 307 -18.57 7.88 6.39
CA SER A 307 -18.62 6.72 7.26
C SER A 307 -18.46 5.45 6.43
N VAL A 308 -17.61 4.56 6.88
CA VAL A 308 -17.41 3.19 6.32
C VAL A 308 -18.64 2.30 6.60
N ALA A 309 -19.68 2.80 7.26
CA ALA A 309 -20.88 2.04 7.56
C ALA A 309 -22.02 2.38 6.61
N ALA A 310 -22.58 1.33 6.00
CA ALA A 310 -23.83 1.20 5.28
C ALA A 310 -23.82 1.52 3.77
N ALA A 311 -23.64 0.46 3.00
CA ALA A 311 -24.47 0.22 1.81
C ALA A 311 -24.79 -1.28 1.77
N SER A 312 -25.97 -1.57 2.30
CA SER A 312 -26.71 -2.82 2.05
C SER A 312 -27.00 -3.00 0.56
#